data_dc76aebdea90485ef68e0385574aa4b2
#
_entry.id   dc76aebdea90485ef68e0385574aa4b2
#
_cell.length_a   1.000
_cell.length_b   1.000
_cell.length_c   1.000
_cell.angle_alpha   90.00
_cell.angle_beta   90.00
_cell.angle_gamma   90.00
#
_symmetry.space_group_name_H-M   'P 1'
#
loop_
_entity.id
_entity.type
_entity.pdbx_description
1 polymer ?
#
loop_
_entity_poly.entity_id
_entity_poly.type
_entity_poly.pdbx_seq_one_letter_code
_entity_poly.pdbx_strand_id
1 'polypeptide(L)'
;PYLHHRRTGRPYVVLKLAATLDGRIAAPDGSSNWITGEQARKDVHMLRAESDAICVGAGTIRNDDPRLTVRSVEGKNPRRIVIGDIPQGSRVEPAESWKGSLEALIEKLGDEGILQLLVEGGADLAGQMHRANLIDRYVVYVSPSIMGGDDGKSLLSGPGAATMDSLRRGKFVNVTQLGEDVRLDLVL
;
A
#
# COMPACT_ATOMS: atom_id res chain seq x y z
N PRO A 1 0.06 16.37 2.27
CA PRO A 1 1.24 15.85 3.01
C PRO A 1 1.97 16.94 3.78
N TYR A 2 2.34 18.09 3.16
CA TYR A 2 3.10 19.15 3.82
C TYR A 2 2.49 19.65 5.14
N LEU A 3 1.20 20.05 5.13
CA LEU A 3 0.53 20.53 6.34
C LEU A 3 0.38 19.42 7.40
N HIS A 4 0.21 18.17 6.99
CA HIS A 4 0.17 17.03 7.88
C HIS A 4 1.52 16.87 8.60
N HIS A 5 2.62 16.82 7.84
CA HIS A 5 3.98 16.74 8.39
C HIS A 5 4.28 17.90 9.35
N ARG A 6 3.95 19.15 8.98
CA ARG A 6 4.17 20.31 9.85
C ARG A 6 3.40 20.27 11.19
N ARG A 7 2.26 19.56 11.22
CA ARG A 7 1.42 19.43 12.43
C ARG A 7 1.78 18.23 13.28
N THR A 8 2.23 17.16 12.67
CA THR A 8 2.41 15.85 13.33
C THR A 8 3.85 15.40 13.46
N GLY A 9 4.77 15.98 12.68
CA GLY A 9 6.16 15.54 12.58
C GLY A 9 6.35 14.26 11.77
N ARG A 10 5.27 13.63 11.25
CA ARG A 10 5.34 12.35 10.53
C ARG A 10 4.89 12.49 9.05
N PRO A 11 5.32 11.57 8.16
CA PRO A 11 4.83 11.56 6.79
C PRO A 11 3.32 11.27 6.73
N TYR A 12 2.66 11.77 5.68
CA TYR A 12 1.32 11.36 5.31
C TYR A 12 1.36 9.98 4.67
N VAL A 13 0.75 8.99 5.30
CA VAL A 13 0.84 7.59 4.92
C VAL A 13 -0.34 7.20 4.04
N VAL A 14 -0.04 6.82 2.80
CA VAL A 14 -1.01 6.31 1.83
C VAL A 14 -0.84 4.82 1.68
N LEU A 15 -1.85 4.03 2.05
CA LEU A 15 -1.87 2.59 1.79
C LEU A 15 -2.59 2.33 0.47
N LYS A 16 -1.88 1.77 -0.51
CA LYS A 16 -2.44 1.32 -1.79
C LYS A 16 -2.72 -0.18 -1.75
N LEU A 17 -3.93 -0.57 -2.14
CA LEU A 17 -4.34 -1.95 -2.31
C LEU A 17 -5.02 -2.14 -3.68
N ALA A 18 -4.95 -3.36 -4.22
CA ALA A 18 -5.71 -3.77 -5.39
C ALA A 18 -6.41 -5.09 -5.09
N ALA A 19 -7.71 -5.17 -5.33
CA ALA A 19 -8.53 -6.31 -4.95
C ALA A 19 -9.61 -6.63 -5.98
N THR A 20 -10.10 -7.84 -5.92
CA THR A 20 -11.36 -8.26 -6.54
C THR A 20 -12.55 -7.57 -5.84
N LEU A 21 -13.74 -7.61 -6.46
CA LEU A 21 -14.96 -7.04 -5.88
C LEU A 21 -15.30 -7.64 -4.51
N ASP A 22 -15.00 -8.93 -4.30
CA ASP A 22 -15.16 -9.63 -3.03
C ASP A 22 -13.95 -9.50 -2.08
N GLY A 23 -13.05 -8.53 -2.32
CA GLY A 23 -12.00 -8.10 -1.40
C GLY A 23 -10.80 -9.03 -1.29
N ARG A 24 -10.44 -9.77 -2.34
CA ARG A 24 -9.26 -10.64 -2.39
C ARG A 24 -8.11 -9.98 -3.12
N ILE A 25 -6.89 -10.10 -2.57
CA ILE A 25 -5.67 -9.54 -3.15
C ILE A 25 -4.74 -10.59 -3.75
N ALA A 26 -4.99 -11.86 -3.49
CA ALA A 26 -4.30 -12.99 -4.09
C ALA A 26 -5.12 -14.26 -3.95
N ALA A 27 -4.94 -15.18 -4.87
CA ALA A 27 -5.50 -16.53 -4.81
C ALA A 27 -4.81 -17.38 -3.71
N PRO A 28 -5.37 -18.55 -3.33
CA PRO A 28 -4.77 -19.43 -2.32
C PRO A 28 -3.34 -19.87 -2.63
N ASP A 29 -3.00 -20.05 -3.92
CA ASP A 29 -1.65 -20.38 -4.38
C ASP A 29 -0.66 -19.20 -4.32
N GLY A 30 -1.15 -18.01 -3.94
CA GLY A 30 -0.37 -16.78 -3.85
C GLY A 30 -0.31 -15.97 -5.15
N SER A 31 -0.87 -16.44 -6.25
CA SER A 31 -0.94 -15.68 -7.50
C SER A 31 -1.81 -14.42 -7.33
N SER A 32 -1.33 -13.28 -7.84
CA SER A 32 -1.98 -11.97 -7.72
C SER A 32 -1.93 -11.16 -9.03
N ASN A 33 -1.28 -11.66 -10.05
CA ASN A 33 -1.10 -10.99 -11.34
C ASN A 33 -2.20 -11.40 -12.33
N TRP A 34 -2.97 -10.55 -12.95
CA TRP A 34 -3.17 -9.11 -12.77
C TRP A 34 -4.60 -8.91 -12.28
N ILE A 35 -4.78 -8.47 -11.03
CA ILE A 35 -6.12 -8.22 -10.50
C ILE A 35 -6.74 -7.02 -11.21
N THR A 36 -5.97 -5.95 -11.43
CA THR A 36 -6.44 -4.70 -12.03
C THR A 36 -5.88 -4.47 -13.44
N GLY A 37 -6.60 -3.70 -14.24
CA GLY A 37 -6.26 -3.36 -15.60
C GLY A 37 -5.14 -2.33 -15.74
N GLU A 38 -4.80 -1.99 -16.98
CA GLU A 38 -3.67 -1.12 -17.33
C GLU A 38 -3.85 0.31 -16.80
N GLN A 39 -5.05 0.86 -16.88
CA GLN A 39 -5.31 2.24 -16.42
C GLN A 39 -5.09 2.38 -14.90
N ALA A 40 -5.56 1.42 -14.11
CA ALA A 40 -5.30 1.39 -12.68
C ALA A 40 -3.81 1.25 -12.37
N ARG A 41 -3.07 0.37 -13.10
CA ARG A 41 -1.62 0.25 -12.94
C ARG A 41 -0.87 1.53 -13.31
N LYS A 42 -1.32 2.27 -14.34
CA LYS A 42 -0.77 3.58 -14.69
C LYS A 42 -1.00 4.59 -13.57
N ASP A 43 -2.19 4.60 -12.97
CA ASP A 43 -2.55 5.46 -11.85
C ASP A 43 -1.70 5.16 -10.59
N VAL A 44 -1.35 3.89 -10.34
CA VAL A 44 -0.38 3.52 -9.28
C VAL A 44 0.99 4.17 -9.52
N HIS A 45 1.43 4.33 -10.78
CA HIS A 45 2.67 5.05 -11.07
C HIS A 45 2.57 6.54 -10.75
N MET A 46 1.38 7.16 -10.85
CA MET A 46 1.15 8.53 -10.36
C MET A 46 1.32 8.59 -8.83
N LEU A 47 0.72 7.66 -8.08
CA LEU A 47 0.92 7.61 -6.63
C LEU A 47 2.39 7.49 -6.23
N ARG A 48 3.17 6.69 -6.96
CA ARG A 48 4.62 6.57 -6.74
C ARG A 48 5.35 7.87 -7.04
N ALA A 49 4.99 8.56 -8.14
CA ALA A 49 5.60 9.83 -8.52
C ALA A 49 5.30 10.96 -7.53
N GLU A 50 4.14 10.91 -6.85
CA GLU A 50 3.70 11.84 -5.82
C GLU A 50 4.32 11.58 -4.44
N SER A 51 5.00 10.44 -4.25
CA SER A 51 5.50 10.00 -2.95
C SER A 51 7.01 10.16 -2.84
N ASP A 52 7.48 10.63 -1.67
CA ASP A 52 8.92 10.75 -1.38
C ASP A 52 9.55 9.38 -1.09
N ALA A 53 8.78 8.49 -0.45
CA ALA A 53 9.21 7.14 -0.13
C ALA A 53 8.10 6.11 -0.41
N ILE A 54 8.51 4.88 -0.67
CA ILE A 54 7.62 3.72 -0.82
C ILE A 54 8.13 2.57 0.05
N CYS A 55 7.22 1.88 0.76
CA CYS A 55 7.60 0.67 1.48
C CYS A 55 6.72 -0.53 1.12
N VAL A 56 7.34 -1.70 1.20
CA VAL A 56 6.70 -3.01 1.01
C VAL A 56 7.23 -4.00 2.03
N GLY A 57 6.49 -5.09 2.28
CA GLY A 57 7.00 -6.21 3.07
C GLY A 57 7.95 -7.10 2.26
N ALA A 58 8.89 -7.74 2.95
CA ALA A 58 9.81 -8.71 2.33
C ALA A 58 9.08 -9.89 1.64
N GLY A 59 7.86 -10.22 2.07
CA GLY A 59 6.99 -11.19 1.38
C GLY A 59 6.66 -10.79 -0.04
N THR A 60 6.33 -9.52 -0.27
CA THR A 60 6.07 -8.96 -1.61
C THR A 60 7.32 -9.03 -2.48
N ILE A 61 8.52 -8.77 -1.91
CA ILE A 61 9.77 -8.90 -2.67
C ILE A 61 10.00 -10.35 -3.10
N ARG A 62 9.80 -11.31 -2.21
CA ARG A 62 9.99 -12.73 -2.54
C ARG A 62 9.02 -13.28 -3.58
N ASN A 63 7.77 -12.80 -3.56
CA ASN A 63 6.72 -13.32 -4.44
C ASN A 63 6.71 -12.62 -5.81
N ASP A 64 6.86 -11.29 -5.84
CA ASP A 64 6.56 -10.47 -7.03
C ASP A 64 7.82 -9.83 -7.61
N ASP A 65 8.93 -9.78 -6.86
CA ASP A 65 10.18 -9.09 -7.20
C ASP A 65 9.95 -7.74 -7.91
N PRO A 66 9.20 -6.81 -7.26
CA PRO A 66 8.79 -5.57 -7.90
C PRO A 66 9.94 -4.56 -7.95
N ARG A 67 10.01 -3.75 -9.00
CA ARG A 67 10.98 -2.64 -9.09
C ARG A 67 10.60 -1.42 -8.24
N LEU A 68 9.33 -1.23 -7.95
CA LEU A 68 8.78 -0.07 -7.22
C LEU A 68 9.19 1.30 -7.80
N THR A 69 9.42 1.36 -9.09
CA THR A 69 9.85 2.57 -9.81
C THR A 69 8.70 3.22 -10.55
N VAL A 70 8.86 4.50 -10.89
CA VAL A 70 7.99 5.25 -11.79
C VAL A 70 8.41 4.95 -13.23
N ARG A 71 7.49 4.44 -14.09
CA ARG A 71 7.80 4.05 -15.47
C ARG A 71 6.77 4.49 -16.51
N SER A 72 5.50 4.57 -16.11
CA SER A 72 4.38 4.84 -17.03
C SER A 72 3.94 6.30 -17.04
N VAL A 73 4.58 7.13 -16.24
CA VAL A 73 4.31 8.57 -16.10
C VAL A 73 5.63 9.30 -15.85
N GLU A 74 5.65 10.61 -16.06
CA GLU A 74 6.77 11.46 -15.64
C GLU A 74 6.81 11.58 -14.12
N GLY A 75 7.98 11.55 -13.52
CA GLY A 75 8.18 11.73 -12.09
C GLY A 75 9.48 11.11 -11.59
N LYS A 76 9.82 11.44 -10.34
CA LYS A 76 10.98 10.86 -9.65
C LYS A 76 10.62 9.53 -9.03
N ASN A 77 11.60 8.62 -8.97
CA ASN A 77 11.44 7.39 -8.19
C ASN A 77 11.43 7.70 -6.70
N PRO A 78 10.48 7.18 -5.93
CA PRO A 78 10.50 7.30 -4.48
C PRO A 78 11.67 6.51 -3.88
N ARG A 79 12.14 6.90 -2.70
CA ARG A 79 13.05 6.11 -1.88
C ARG A 79 12.38 4.78 -1.53
N ARG A 80 13.07 3.66 -1.76
CA ARG A 80 12.51 2.31 -1.58
C ARG A 80 12.93 1.70 -0.27
N ILE A 81 11.96 1.21 0.51
CA ILE A 81 12.14 0.63 1.83
C ILE A 81 11.47 -0.75 1.85
N VAL A 82 12.16 -1.75 2.33
CA VAL A 82 11.65 -3.12 2.50
C VAL A 82 11.57 -3.44 3.98
N ILE A 83 10.38 -3.78 4.45
CA ILE A 83 10.17 -4.24 5.83
C ILE A 83 10.62 -5.70 5.91
N GLY A 84 11.82 -5.93 6.46
CA GLY A 84 12.50 -7.22 6.52
C GLY A 84 13.72 -7.31 5.59
N ASP A 85 14.16 -8.53 5.31
CA ASP A 85 15.35 -8.80 4.50
C ASP A 85 15.07 -8.65 3.00
N ILE A 86 16.07 -8.10 2.30
CA ILE A 86 16.08 -7.98 0.84
C ILE A 86 16.90 -9.15 0.29
N PRO A 87 16.30 -10.07 -0.49
CA PRO A 87 17.07 -11.10 -1.16
C PRO A 87 18.09 -10.49 -2.13
N GLN A 88 19.29 -11.05 -2.18
CA GLN A 88 20.34 -10.58 -3.07
C GLN A 88 19.90 -10.62 -4.54
N GLY A 89 20.16 -9.55 -5.28
CA GLY A 89 19.82 -9.43 -6.70
C GLY A 89 18.36 -9.10 -6.96
N SER A 90 17.58 -8.74 -5.92
CA SER A 90 16.20 -8.30 -6.09
C SER A 90 16.09 -7.04 -6.93
N ARG A 91 15.09 -6.98 -7.82
CA ARG A 91 14.85 -5.83 -8.72
C ARG A 91 14.48 -4.54 -8.00
N VAL A 92 14.15 -4.60 -6.70
CA VAL A 92 13.89 -3.44 -5.86
C VAL A 92 15.15 -2.62 -5.58
N GLU A 93 16.34 -3.21 -5.69
CA GLU A 93 17.60 -2.51 -5.39
C GLU A 93 17.87 -1.31 -6.34
N PRO A 94 18.50 -0.23 -5.83
CA PRO A 94 18.88 -0.03 -4.42
C PRO A 94 17.67 0.27 -3.54
N ALA A 95 17.59 -0.37 -2.37
CA ALA A 95 16.54 -0.20 -1.38
C ALA A 95 17.10 -0.34 0.05
N GLU A 96 16.42 0.24 1.02
CA GLU A 96 16.76 0.15 2.43
C GLU A 96 16.00 -1.01 3.08
N SER A 97 16.69 -1.90 3.83
CA SER A 97 16.06 -2.90 4.69
C SER A 97 15.73 -2.28 6.05
N TRP A 98 14.51 -2.47 6.51
CA TRP A 98 14.05 -2.03 7.83
C TRP A 98 13.61 -3.21 8.69
N LYS A 99 14.16 -3.29 9.93
CA LYS A 99 13.89 -4.38 10.89
C LYS A 99 13.33 -3.87 12.24
N GLY A 100 13.14 -2.56 12.38
CA GLY A 100 12.51 -1.95 13.55
C GLY A 100 10.99 -2.03 13.52
N SER A 101 10.33 -1.43 14.51
CA SER A 101 8.87 -1.27 14.51
C SER A 101 8.41 -0.34 13.38
N LEU A 102 7.14 -0.43 13.02
CA LEU A 102 6.56 0.44 11.98
C LEU A 102 6.46 1.89 12.48
N GLU A 103 6.15 2.07 13.76
CA GLU A 103 6.11 3.38 14.42
C GLU A 103 7.47 4.08 14.34
N ALA A 104 8.56 3.37 14.69
CA ALA A 104 9.91 3.91 14.61
C ALA A 104 10.34 4.23 13.16
N LEU A 105 9.84 3.48 12.16
CA LEU A 105 10.05 3.83 10.76
C LEU A 105 9.36 5.15 10.41
N ILE A 106 8.10 5.31 10.80
CA ILE A 106 7.33 6.52 10.52
C ILE A 106 7.97 7.75 11.19
N GLU A 107 8.42 7.62 12.44
CA GLU A 107 9.14 8.67 13.17
C GLU A 107 10.44 9.04 12.44
N LYS A 108 11.30 8.07 12.14
CA LYS A 108 12.54 8.27 11.39
C LYS A 108 12.31 9.00 10.06
N LEU A 109 11.32 8.56 9.28
CA LEU A 109 11.01 9.18 8.00
C LEU A 109 10.51 10.62 8.16
N GLY A 110 9.75 10.90 9.22
CA GLY A 110 9.32 12.26 9.58
C GLY A 110 10.52 13.17 9.89
N ASP A 111 11.45 12.71 10.72
CA ASP A 111 12.68 13.45 11.08
C ASP A 111 13.58 13.71 9.87
N GLU A 112 13.56 12.81 8.88
CA GLU A 112 14.29 12.97 7.62
C GLU A 112 13.56 13.87 6.60
N GLY A 113 12.39 14.42 6.95
CA GLY A 113 11.64 15.35 6.11
C GLY A 113 10.83 14.69 4.99
N ILE A 114 10.57 13.38 5.05
CA ILE A 114 9.67 12.69 4.13
C ILE A 114 8.24 13.18 4.38
N LEU A 115 7.62 13.74 3.35
CA LEU A 115 6.26 14.29 3.44
C LEU A 115 5.18 13.24 3.17
N GLN A 116 5.43 12.32 2.23
CA GLN A 116 4.49 11.26 1.88
C GLN A 116 5.18 9.91 1.75
N LEU A 117 4.64 8.91 2.46
CA LEU A 117 5.01 7.52 2.36
C LEU A 117 3.89 6.74 1.67
N LEU A 118 4.21 6.08 0.55
CA LEU A 118 3.33 5.10 -0.09
C LEU A 118 3.63 3.70 0.46
N VAL A 119 2.60 3.01 0.91
CA VAL A 119 2.68 1.61 1.33
C VAL A 119 2.03 0.76 0.24
N GLU A 120 2.82 -0.06 -0.45
CA GLU A 120 2.35 -1.07 -1.42
C GLU A 120 2.62 -2.47 -0.85
N GLY A 121 1.99 -2.77 0.27
CA GLY A 121 2.22 -4.03 0.98
C GLY A 121 1.21 -5.11 0.63
N GLY A 122 1.57 -6.36 0.94
CA GLY A 122 0.61 -7.44 1.04
C GLY A 122 -0.26 -7.30 2.30
N ALA A 123 -1.24 -8.20 2.45
CA ALA A 123 -2.23 -8.18 3.52
C ALA A 123 -1.63 -8.02 4.93
N ASP A 124 -0.45 -8.64 5.18
CA ASP A 124 0.17 -8.64 6.51
C ASP A 124 0.68 -7.26 6.90
N LEU A 125 1.46 -6.59 6.03
CA LEU A 125 1.94 -5.24 6.28
C LEU A 125 0.76 -4.25 6.36
N ALA A 126 -0.20 -4.37 5.44
CA ALA A 126 -1.41 -3.54 5.43
C ALA A 126 -2.22 -3.69 6.74
N GLY A 127 -2.40 -4.92 7.23
CA GLY A 127 -3.08 -5.20 8.50
C GLY A 127 -2.32 -4.66 9.72
N GLN A 128 -0.99 -4.78 9.75
CA GLN A 128 -0.16 -4.22 10.83
C GLN A 128 -0.27 -2.69 10.87
N MET A 129 -0.08 -2.01 9.71
CA MET A 129 -0.21 -0.55 9.60
C MET A 129 -1.60 -0.06 10.01
N HIS A 130 -2.66 -0.81 9.60
CA HIS A 130 -4.04 -0.49 10.00
C HIS A 130 -4.24 -0.56 11.50
N ARG A 131 -3.83 -1.66 12.16
CA ARG A 131 -3.98 -1.82 13.61
C ARG A 131 -3.18 -0.80 14.42
N ALA A 132 -1.99 -0.42 13.93
CA ALA A 132 -1.14 0.58 14.55
C ALA A 132 -1.61 2.04 14.33
N ASN A 133 -2.71 2.28 13.64
CA ASN A 133 -3.22 3.63 13.30
C ASN A 133 -2.24 4.49 12.49
N LEU A 134 -1.44 3.88 11.63
CA LEU A 134 -0.39 4.57 10.89
C LEU A 134 -0.82 5.05 9.50
N ILE A 135 -2.04 4.73 9.06
CA ILE A 135 -2.54 5.04 7.72
C ILE A 135 -3.44 6.27 7.77
N ASP A 136 -3.14 7.27 6.94
CA ASP A 136 -3.93 8.49 6.80
C ASP A 136 -4.93 8.40 5.62
N ARG A 137 -4.59 7.64 4.56
CA ARG A 137 -5.42 7.45 3.37
C ARG A 137 -5.30 6.04 2.84
N TYR A 138 -6.43 5.42 2.56
CA TYR A 138 -6.52 4.17 1.83
C TYR A 138 -6.85 4.46 0.37
N VAL A 139 -6.09 3.92 -0.55
CA VAL A 139 -6.35 3.95 -1.99
C VAL A 139 -6.56 2.50 -2.45
N VAL A 140 -7.80 2.15 -2.69
CA VAL A 140 -8.20 0.78 -3.04
C VAL A 140 -8.65 0.76 -4.50
N TYR A 141 -8.00 -0.05 -5.32
CA TYR A 141 -8.43 -0.37 -6.67
C TYR A 141 -9.24 -1.65 -6.64
N VAL A 142 -10.48 -1.58 -7.09
CA VAL A 142 -11.40 -2.72 -7.13
C VAL A 142 -11.63 -3.10 -8.58
N SER A 143 -11.29 -4.34 -8.93
CA SER A 143 -11.57 -4.89 -10.26
C SER A 143 -12.97 -5.50 -10.32
N PRO A 144 -13.62 -5.54 -11.49
CA PRO A 144 -14.92 -6.19 -11.69
C PRO A 144 -14.75 -7.72 -11.79
N SER A 145 -14.07 -8.31 -10.83
CA SER A 145 -13.82 -9.74 -10.73
C SER A 145 -14.20 -10.27 -9.35
N ILE A 146 -14.55 -11.54 -9.28
CA ILE A 146 -14.92 -12.24 -8.05
C ILE A 146 -14.04 -13.48 -7.96
N MET A 147 -13.32 -13.65 -6.85
CA MET A 147 -12.54 -14.85 -6.61
C MET A 147 -13.40 -15.96 -6.03
N GLY A 148 -14.33 -15.61 -5.13
CA GLY A 148 -15.17 -16.56 -4.39
C GLY A 148 -14.39 -17.26 -3.27
N GLY A 149 -15.11 -18.02 -2.43
CA GLY A 149 -14.51 -18.76 -1.32
C GLY A 149 -13.99 -17.88 -0.19
N ASP A 150 -13.37 -18.52 0.81
CA ASP A 150 -12.78 -17.89 1.99
C ASP A 150 -11.26 -18.08 2.12
N ASP A 151 -10.66 -18.86 1.23
CA ASP A 151 -9.25 -19.25 1.20
C ASP A 151 -8.32 -18.28 0.47
N GLY A 152 -8.86 -17.36 -0.34
CA GLY A 152 -8.09 -16.27 -0.96
C GLY A 152 -7.63 -15.22 0.08
N LYS A 153 -6.48 -14.57 -0.17
CA LYS A 153 -5.94 -13.56 0.74
C LYS A 153 -6.82 -12.31 0.79
N SER A 154 -7.22 -11.91 1.98
CA SER A 154 -8.00 -10.69 2.24
C SER A 154 -7.15 -9.42 2.07
N LEU A 155 -7.79 -8.26 1.94
CA LEU A 155 -7.14 -6.94 1.89
C LEU A 155 -6.21 -6.67 3.08
N LEU A 156 -6.64 -7.06 4.28
CA LEU A 156 -5.93 -6.85 5.54
C LEU A 156 -5.88 -8.19 6.31
N SER A 157 -4.70 -8.63 6.71
CA SER A 157 -4.52 -9.82 7.54
C SER A 157 -4.48 -9.47 9.03
N GLY A 158 -4.81 -10.49 9.85
CA GLY A 158 -4.76 -10.42 11.29
C GLY A 158 -6.11 -10.03 11.91
N PRO A 159 -6.15 -9.80 13.24
CA PRO A 159 -7.38 -9.47 13.93
C PRO A 159 -8.04 -8.20 13.39
N GLY A 160 -9.33 -8.27 13.12
CA GLY A 160 -10.16 -7.13 12.75
C GLY A 160 -10.89 -6.53 13.95
N ALA A 161 -11.85 -5.63 13.67
CA ALA A 161 -12.75 -5.08 14.66
C ALA A 161 -13.57 -6.20 15.31
N ALA A 162 -13.58 -6.28 16.64
CA ALA A 162 -14.28 -7.32 17.37
C ALA A 162 -15.81 -7.13 17.35
N THR A 163 -16.29 -5.90 17.16
CA THR A 163 -17.73 -5.55 17.11
C THR A 163 -17.98 -4.50 16.03
N MET A 164 -19.24 -4.34 15.64
CA MET A 164 -19.65 -3.29 14.69
C MET A 164 -19.39 -1.89 15.24
N ASP A 165 -19.39 -1.69 16.54
CA ASP A 165 -19.12 -0.40 17.19
C ASP A 165 -17.62 -0.05 17.17
N SER A 166 -16.76 -1.07 17.09
CA SER A 166 -15.29 -0.89 16.99
C SER A 166 -14.78 -0.70 15.55
N LEU A 167 -15.68 -0.67 14.56
CA LEU A 167 -15.30 -0.38 13.18
C LEU A 167 -14.75 1.04 13.04
N ARG A 168 -13.66 1.18 12.35
CA ARG A 168 -13.18 2.49 11.91
C ARG A 168 -14.01 2.96 10.72
N ARG A 169 -14.65 4.10 10.91
CA ARG A 169 -15.48 4.74 9.89
C ARG A 169 -14.75 5.94 9.33
N GLY A 170 -14.75 6.07 8.01
CA GLY A 170 -14.14 7.18 7.30
C GLY A 170 -15.08 7.77 6.27
N LYS A 171 -14.51 8.61 5.41
CA LYS A 171 -15.21 9.23 4.28
C LYS A 171 -14.51 8.90 2.98
N PHE A 172 -15.27 8.54 1.95
CA PHE A 172 -14.75 8.53 0.59
C PHE A 172 -14.51 9.97 0.15
N VAL A 173 -13.27 10.29 -0.18
CA VAL A 173 -12.87 11.60 -0.69
C VAL A 173 -12.69 11.60 -2.20
N ASN A 174 -12.61 10.41 -2.81
CA ASN A 174 -12.61 10.23 -4.26
C ASN A 174 -13.18 8.85 -4.63
N VAL A 175 -13.93 8.79 -5.73
CA VAL A 175 -14.39 7.57 -6.39
C VAL A 175 -14.22 7.80 -7.88
N THR A 176 -13.33 7.06 -8.53
CA THR A 176 -12.99 7.27 -9.94
C THR A 176 -12.94 5.94 -10.68
N GLN A 177 -13.59 5.86 -11.83
CA GLN A 177 -13.48 4.73 -12.74
C GLN A 177 -12.20 4.85 -13.59
N LEU A 178 -11.44 3.76 -13.66
CA LEU A 178 -10.17 3.66 -14.38
C LEU A 178 -10.24 2.44 -15.33
N GLY A 179 -10.78 2.65 -16.52
CA GLY A 179 -11.16 1.55 -17.41
C GLY A 179 -12.31 0.74 -16.80
N GLU A 180 -12.08 -0.55 -16.59
CA GLU A 180 -13.06 -1.43 -15.94
C GLU A 180 -12.97 -1.38 -14.42
N ASP A 181 -11.85 -0.89 -13.84
CA ASP A 181 -11.62 -0.84 -12.40
C ASP A 181 -12.20 0.43 -11.77
N VAL A 182 -12.41 0.38 -10.45
CA VAL A 182 -12.81 1.54 -9.65
C VAL A 182 -11.73 1.84 -8.60
N ARG A 183 -11.26 3.08 -8.55
CA ARG A 183 -10.42 3.61 -7.48
C ARG A 183 -11.29 4.24 -6.41
N LEU A 184 -11.09 3.83 -5.17
CA LEU A 184 -11.72 4.36 -3.96
C LEU A 184 -10.65 4.97 -3.06
N ASP A 185 -10.81 6.25 -2.70
CA ASP A 185 -9.95 6.91 -1.72
C ASP A 185 -10.74 7.14 -0.44
N LEU A 186 -10.31 6.52 0.67
CA LEU A 186 -10.90 6.63 2.00
C LEU A 186 -9.94 7.32 2.96
N VAL A 187 -10.41 8.30 3.71
CA VAL A 187 -9.72 8.89 4.88
C VAL A 187 -10.50 8.57 6.15
N LEU A 188 -9.80 8.25 7.24
CA LEU A 188 -10.37 7.93 8.55
C LEU A 188 -10.47 9.19 9.43
#